data_c5bc2eeccf5a38a0e0003888b76c0cae
#
_entry.id   c5bc2eeccf5a38a0e0003888b76c0cae
#
_cell.length_a   1.000
_cell.length_b   1.000
_cell.length_c   1.000
_cell.angle_alpha   90.00
_cell.angle_beta   90.00
_cell.angle_gamma   90.00
#
_symmetry.space_group_name_H-M   'P 1'
#
loop_
_entity.id
_entity.type
_entity.pdbx_description
1 polymer ?
#
loop_
_entity_poly.entity_id
_entity_poly.type
_entity_poly.pdbx_seq_one_letter_code
_entity_poly.pdbx_strand_id
1 'polypeptide(L)'
;MTGVQTCALPIFTEPFKYKIRLNTPIASVRRQENSVLLKPQYGEEQTFDYVFFACHSDQALNMLGANASAHEREILGAIPYQENTIYLHHDRSLLPKRKLAWAAWNYHVTSLASSKVQVTYNMNILQNLKSPEPILVTLNHTDLINPAKVIKRLKYTHPVYTIAGAAAQARHAEISGHNHTCFAGAYWLNGFHEDGVASALAALQQFEAFQAVKSNT
;
A
#
# COMPACT_ATOMS: atom_id res chain seq x y z
N MET A 1 4.61 2.14 14.23
CA MET A 1 3.17 2.46 14.36
C MET A 1 3.00 3.26 15.63
N THR A 2 2.29 4.38 15.56
CA THR A 2 1.94 5.17 16.76
C THR A 2 0.93 4.40 17.60
N GLY A 3 0.90 4.63 18.91
CA GLY A 3 -0.14 4.08 19.78
C GLY A 3 -1.57 4.42 19.33
N VAL A 4 -1.76 5.54 18.62
CA VAL A 4 -3.03 5.95 18.01
C VAL A 4 -3.47 4.97 16.92
N GLN A 5 -2.58 4.54 16.04
CA GLN A 5 -2.91 3.55 15.00
C GLN A 5 -3.24 2.17 15.59
N THR A 6 -2.57 1.80 16.68
CA THR A 6 -2.83 0.51 17.36
C THR A 6 -4.20 0.48 18.04
N CYS A 7 -4.72 1.63 18.47
CA CYS A 7 -6.06 1.74 19.06
C CYS A 7 -7.16 1.95 17.99
N ALA A 8 -6.88 2.69 16.92
CA ALA A 8 -7.88 3.02 15.89
C ALA A 8 -8.35 1.78 15.11
N LEU A 9 -7.43 0.93 14.65
CA LEU A 9 -7.78 -0.27 13.88
C LEU A 9 -8.75 -1.21 14.62
N PRO A 10 -8.52 -1.61 15.89
CA PRO A 10 -9.50 -2.39 16.65
C PRO A 10 -10.86 -1.73 16.78
N ILE A 11 -10.91 -0.41 17.04
CA ILE A 11 -12.17 0.33 17.17
C ILE A 11 -12.95 0.28 15.85
N PHE A 12 -12.32 0.56 14.72
CA PHE A 12 -12.98 0.54 13.41
C PHE A 12 -13.38 -0.86 12.95
N THR A 13 -12.62 -1.89 13.31
CA THR A 13 -12.89 -3.26 12.87
C THR A 13 -13.82 -4.05 13.79
N GLU A 14 -14.05 -3.57 15.02
CA GLU A 14 -14.88 -4.27 16.03
C GLU A 14 -16.26 -4.69 15.51
N PRO A 15 -17.01 -3.85 14.76
CA PRO A 15 -18.35 -4.22 14.27
C PRO A 15 -18.37 -5.40 13.31
N PHE A 16 -17.26 -5.69 12.64
CA PHE A 16 -17.15 -6.75 11.63
C PHE A 16 -15.93 -7.65 11.81
N LYS A 17 -15.30 -7.65 13.00
CA LYS A 17 -14.10 -8.47 13.30
C LYS A 17 -14.28 -9.95 12.99
N TYR A 18 -15.50 -10.47 13.17
CA TYR A 18 -15.85 -11.87 12.89
C TYR A 18 -15.86 -12.20 11.39
N LYS A 19 -15.86 -11.19 10.50
CA LYS A 19 -15.77 -11.35 9.04
C LYS A 19 -14.32 -11.27 8.55
N ILE A 20 -13.39 -10.85 9.40
CA ILE A 20 -11.98 -10.71 9.04
C ILE A 20 -11.31 -12.08 9.10
N ARG A 21 -10.72 -12.49 7.98
CA ARG A 21 -9.95 -13.73 7.88
C ARG A 21 -8.46 -13.38 7.75
N LEU A 22 -7.72 -13.59 8.81
CA LEU A 22 -6.26 -13.44 8.81
C LEU A 22 -5.60 -14.66 8.17
N ASN A 23 -4.37 -14.49 7.70
CA ASN A 23 -3.56 -15.56 7.09
C ASN A 23 -4.27 -16.28 5.93
N THR A 24 -5.11 -15.56 5.19
CA THR A 24 -5.91 -16.09 4.08
C THR A 24 -5.53 -15.35 2.78
N PRO A 25 -4.31 -15.56 2.25
CA PRO A 25 -3.90 -14.93 1.01
C PRO A 25 -4.77 -15.41 -0.15
N ILE A 26 -5.20 -14.48 -1.00
CA ILE A 26 -5.99 -14.78 -2.20
C ILE A 26 -5.05 -15.07 -3.36
N ALA A 27 -5.21 -16.23 -3.98
CA ALA A 27 -4.41 -16.66 -5.12
C ALA A 27 -4.95 -16.14 -6.45
N SER A 28 -6.28 -16.12 -6.63
CA SER A 28 -6.90 -15.63 -7.86
C SER A 28 -8.31 -15.12 -7.64
N VAL A 29 -8.72 -14.23 -8.55
CA VAL A 29 -10.07 -13.67 -8.63
C VAL A 29 -10.59 -13.90 -10.04
N ARG A 30 -11.72 -14.60 -10.17
CA ARG A 30 -12.38 -14.87 -11.44
C ARG A 30 -13.76 -14.23 -11.45
N ARG A 31 -14.06 -13.49 -12.51
CA ARG A 31 -15.36 -12.83 -12.69
C ARG A 31 -16.30 -13.73 -13.48
N GLN A 32 -17.54 -13.75 -13.05
CA GLN A 32 -18.66 -14.35 -13.74
C GLN A 32 -19.66 -13.28 -14.12
N GLU A 33 -20.72 -13.63 -14.83
CA GLU A 33 -21.73 -12.68 -15.29
C GLU A 33 -22.32 -11.83 -14.15
N ASN A 34 -22.65 -12.46 -13.00
CA ASN A 34 -23.33 -11.82 -11.88
C ASN A 34 -22.60 -11.99 -10.53
N SER A 35 -21.35 -12.44 -10.54
CA SER A 35 -20.61 -12.73 -9.31
C SER A 35 -19.11 -12.78 -9.53
N VAL A 36 -18.37 -12.86 -8.45
CA VAL A 36 -16.92 -13.03 -8.45
C VAL A 36 -16.54 -14.23 -7.60
N LEU A 37 -15.68 -15.08 -8.13
CA LEU A 37 -15.10 -16.23 -7.41
C LEU A 37 -13.73 -15.83 -6.86
N LEU A 38 -13.57 -15.91 -5.56
CA LEU A 38 -12.28 -15.78 -4.89
C LEU A 38 -11.73 -17.17 -4.58
N LYS A 39 -10.49 -17.40 -5.01
CA LYS A 39 -9.73 -18.60 -4.64
C LYS A 39 -8.63 -18.22 -3.66
N PRO A 40 -8.74 -18.59 -2.38
CA PRO A 40 -7.64 -18.50 -1.44
C PRO A 40 -6.48 -19.41 -1.87
N GLN A 41 -5.26 -19.11 -1.41
CA GLN A 41 -4.12 -19.99 -1.64
C GLN A 41 -4.32 -21.36 -0.97
N TYR A 42 -5.03 -21.37 0.16
CA TYR A 42 -5.42 -22.55 0.90
C TYR A 42 -6.92 -22.51 1.20
N GLY A 43 -7.62 -23.61 0.92
CA GLY A 43 -9.06 -23.71 1.13
C GLY A 43 -9.90 -23.66 -0.14
N GLU A 44 -11.20 -23.58 0.03
CA GLU A 44 -12.17 -23.65 -1.06
C GLU A 44 -12.44 -22.29 -1.70
N GLU A 45 -12.82 -22.30 -2.97
CA GLU A 45 -13.32 -21.13 -3.67
C GLU A 45 -14.63 -20.64 -3.02
N GLN A 46 -14.80 -19.33 -3.00
CA GLN A 46 -15.98 -18.67 -2.48
C GLN A 46 -16.52 -17.65 -3.49
N THR A 47 -17.84 -17.60 -3.57
CA THR A 47 -18.55 -16.68 -4.45
C THR A 47 -18.99 -15.45 -3.68
N PHE A 48 -18.82 -14.28 -4.29
CA PHE A 48 -19.22 -12.97 -3.78
C PHE A 48 -19.89 -12.16 -4.89
N ASP A 49 -20.72 -11.20 -4.51
CA ASP A 49 -21.33 -10.29 -5.48
C ASP A 49 -20.31 -9.30 -6.04
N TYR A 50 -19.38 -8.83 -5.20
CA TYR A 50 -18.36 -7.83 -5.54
C TYR A 50 -17.06 -8.08 -4.78
N VAL A 51 -15.96 -7.59 -5.35
CA VAL A 51 -14.63 -7.56 -4.74
C VAL A 51 -14.05 -6.17 -4.77
N PHE A 52 -13.56 -5.70 -3.62
CA PHE A 52 -12.74 -4.51 -3.50
C PHE A 52 -11.28 -4.93 -3.31
N PHE A 53 -10.43 -4.59 -4.27
CA PHE A 53 -9.00 -4.77 -4.16
C PHE A 53 -8.41 -3.60 -3.36
N ALA A 54 -7.99 -3.86 -2.12
CA ALA A 54 -7.30 -2.91 -1.25
C ALA A 54 -5.81 -3.29 -1.07
N CYS A 55 -5.20 -3.83 -2.12
CA CYS A 55 -3.80 -4.24 -2.21
C CYS A 55 -3.09 -3.41 -3.30
N HIS A 56 -1.80 -3.65 -3.56
CA HIS A 56 -1.08 -2.98 -4.65
C HIS A 56 -1.70 -3.30 -6.02
N SER A 57 -1.54 -2.38 -6.99
CA SER A 57 -2.11 -2.55 -8.34
C SER A 57 -1.53 -3.77 -9.08
N ASP A 58 -0.23 -4.05 -8.92
CA ASP A 58 0.43 -5.23 -9.46
C ASP A 58 -0.11 -6.53 -8.85
N GLN A 59 -0.39 -6.53 -7.54
CA GLN A 59 -1.00 -7.67 -6.85
C GLN A 59 -2.44 -7.91 -7.33
N ALA A 60 -3.24 -6.84 -7.46
CA ALA A 60 -4.58 -6.94 -8.02
C ALA A 60 -4.57 -7.51 -9.43
N LEU A 61 -3.66 -7.01 -10.29
CA LEU A 61 -3.50 -7.49 -11.66
C LEU A 61 -3.06 -8.96 -11.70
N ASN A 62 -2.15 -9.37 -10.83
CA ASN A 62 -1.71 -10.76 -10.71
C ASN A 62 -2.87 -11.70 -10.29
N MET A 63 -3.71 -11.28 -9.32
CA MET A 63 -4.87 -12.07 -8.90
C MET A 63 -5.93 -12.18 -9.99
N LEU A 64 -6.14 -11.14 -10.79
CA LEU A 64 -7.04 -11.17 -11.94
C LEU A 64 -6.48 -12.04 -13.08
N GLY A 65 -5.17 -12.05 -13.29
CA GLY A 65 -4.50 -12.86 -14.30
C GLY A 65 -5.11 -12.72 -15.69
N ALA A 66 -5.53 -13.83 -16.30
CA ALA A 66 -6.17 -13.84 -17.61
C ALA A 66 -7.55 -13.15 -17.63
N ASN A 67 -8.21 -13.00 -16.48
CA ASN A 67 -9.52 -12.34 -16.35
C ASN A 67 -9.43 -10.81 -16.35
N ALA A 68 -8.22 -10.23 -16.24
CA ALA A 68 -8.07 -8.78 -16.35
C ALA A 68 -8.47 -8.30 -17.76
N SER A 69 -9.24 -7.22 -17.83
CA SER A 69 -9.57 -6.56 -19.10
C SER A 69 -8.34 -5.87 -19.71
N ALA A 70 -8.41 -5.43 -20.95
CA ALA A 70 -7.34 -4.67 -21.58
C ALA A 70 -7.07 -3.34 -20.82
N HIS A 71 -8.13 -2.62 -20.43
CA HIS A 71 -8.02 -1.38 -19.65
C HIS A 71 -7.40 -1.62 -18.26
N GLU A 72 -7.79 -2.68 -17.58
CA GLU A 72 -7.18 -3.02 -16.28
C GLU A 72 -5.69 -3.34 -16.40
N ARG A 73 -5.30 -4.09 -17.43
CA ARG A 73 -3.87 -4.36 -17.69
C ARG A 73 -3.09 -3.09 -17.97
N GLU A 74 -3.65 -2.21 -18.79
CA GLU A 74 -3.04 -0.93 -19.14
C GLU A 74 -2.90 -0.03 -17.91
N ILE A 75 -3.99 0.19 -17.17
CA ILE A 75 -4.05 1.16 -16.07
C ILE A 75 -3.31 0.65 -14.83
N LEU A 76 -3.60 -0.56 -14.35
CA LEU A 76 -2.95 -1.13 -13.18
C LEU A 76 -1.47 -1.44 -13.45
N GLY A 77 -1.15 -1.86 -14.67
CA GLY A 77 0.23 -2.17 -15.08
C GLY A 77 1.11 -0.94 -15.31
N ALA A 78 0.53 0.25 -15.48
CA ALA A 78 1.28 1.49 -15.64
C ALA A 78 1.92 2.01 -14.34
N ILE A 79 1.56 1.44 -13.19
CA ILE A 79 2.09 1.79 -11.88
C ILE A 79 3.16 0.77 -11.48
N PRO A 80 4.45 1.05 -11.72
CA PRO A 80 5.52 0.13 -11.36
C PRO A 80 5.81 0.15 -9.86
N TYR A 81 6.36 -0.94 -9.35
CA TYR A 81 6.76 -1.08 -7.95
C TYR A 81 8.25 -1.37 -7.83
N GLN A 82 8.87 -0.78 -6.81
CA GLN A 82 10.27 -1.00 -6.48
C GLN A 82 10.40 -1.63 -5.09
N GLU A 83 11.15 -2.73 -5.00
CA GLU A 83 11.50 -3.33 -3.71
C GLU A 83 12.54 -2.45 -2.99
N ASN A 84 12.25 -2.15 -1.72
CA ASN A 84 13.12 -1.42 -0.82
C ASN A 84 13.48 -2.28 0.39
N THR A 85 14.77 -2.27 0.74
CA THR A 85 15.26 -2.85 1.98
C THR A 85 15.12 -1.81 3.09
N ILE A 86 14.50 -2.20 4.19
CA ILE A 86 14.19 -1.32 5.31
C ILE A 86 14.75 -1.90 6.60
N TYR A 87 15.42 -1.05 7.37
CA TYR A 87 15.91 -1.40 8.71
C TYR A 87 15.24 -0.51 9.75
N LEU A 88 14.69 -1.15 10.77
CA LEU A 88 14.33 -0.52 12.03
C LEU A 88 15.53 -0.67 12.95
N HIS A 89 16.07 0.44 13.48
CA HIS A 89 17.35 0.42 14.23
C HIS A 89 17.50 1.62 15.19
N HIS A 90 18.56 1.58 16.00
CA HIS A 90 18.96 2.66 16.92
C HIS A 90 20.26 3.36 16.51
N ASP A 91 20.79 3.09 15.32
CA ASP A 91 22.08 3.64 14.89
C ASP A 91 22.00 5.10 14.46
N ARG A 92 22.49 5.99 15.31
CA ARG A 92 22.53 7.44 15.09
C ARG A 92 23.56 7.89 14.06
N SER A 93 24.47 7.02 13.61
CA SER A 93 25.51 7.39 12.66
C SER A 93 24.98 7.89 11.32
N LEU A 94 23.74 7.50 10.98
CA LEU A 94 23.02 7.93 9.78
C LEU A 94 22.28 9.27 9.92
N LEU A 95 22.29 9.87 11.11
CA LEU A 95 21.74 11.21 11.32
C LEU A 95 22.83 12.27 11.20
N PRO A 96 22.48 13.53 10.92
CA PRO A 96 23.42 14.63 10.92
C PRO A 96 24.21 14.70 12.23
N LYS A 97 25.51 15.05 12.16
CA LYS A 97 26.37 15.17 13.35
C LYS A 97 25.81 16.15 14.39
N ARG A 98 25.20 17.24 13.92
CA ARG A 98 24.57 18.24 14.80
C ARG A 98 23.13 17.84 15.10
N LYS A 99 22.79 17.59 16.36
CA LYS A 99 21.44 17.21 16.77
C LYS A 99 20.36 18.21 16.35
N LEU A 100 20.68 19.50 16.33
CA LEU A 100 19.75 20.56 15.88
C LEU A 100 19.40 20.47 14.39
N ALA A 101 20.19 19.72 13.61
CA ALA A 101 19.89 19.46 12.21
C ALA A 101 19.09 18.17 11.99
N TRP A 102 18.71 17.45 13.03
CA TRP A 102 17.89 16.26 12.92
C TRP A 102 16.47 16.64 12.48
N ALA A 103 16.03 16.05 11.39
CA ALA A 103 14.68 16.18 10.88
C ALA A 103 13.92 14.85 11.02
N ALA A 104 12.60 14.90 10.88
CA ALA A 104 11.78 13.70 10.78
C ALA A 104 12.20 12.82 9.58
N TRP A 105 12.63 13.45 8.49
CA TRP A 105 13.11 12.83 7.25
C TRP A 105 14.51 13.33 6.92
N ASN A 106 15.47 12.42 6.86
CA ASN A 106 16.87 12.73 6.56
C ASN A 106 17.26 11.99 5.29
N TYR A 107 17.36 12.72 4.17
CA TYR A 107 17.77 12.17 2.88
C TYR A 107 19.30 12.06 2.80
N HIS A 108 19.77 10.95 2.21
CA HIS A 108 21.17 10.70 1.96
C HIS A 108 21.44 10.76 0.45
N VAL A 109 22.17 11.75 0.01
CA VAL A 109 22.61 11.87 -1.39
C VAL A 109 24.03 11.33 -1.48
N THR A 110 24.14 10.00 -1.69
CA THR A 110 25.46 9.33 -1.80
C THR A 110 25.98 9.34 -3.22
N SER A 111 25.07 9.34 -4.20
CA SER A 111 25.38 9.45 -5.63
C SER A 111 24.15 9.96 -6.38
N LEU A 112 24.37 10.85 -7.36
CA LEU A 112 23.31 11.31 -8.27
C LEU A 112 22.82 10.19 -9.22
N ALA A 113 23.58 9.10 -9.35
CA ALA A 113 23.24 7.94 -10.17
C ALA A 113 22.44 6.87 -9.41
N SER A 114 22.16 7.06 -8.11
CA SER A 114 21.36 6.09 -7.35
C SER A 114 19.93 6.07 -7.85
N SER A 115 19.46 4.89 -8.29
CA SER A 115 18.07 4.67 -8.71
C SER A 115 17.12 4.49 -7.53
N LYS A 116 17.65 4.34 -6.31
CA LYS A 116 16.84 4.11 -5.09
C LYS A 116 16.98 5.27 -4.13
N VAL A 117 15.87 5.73 -3.62
CA VAL A 117 15.82 6.74 -2.55
C VAL A 117 16.47 6.17 -1.28
N GLN A 118 17.40 6.93 -0.72
CA GLN A 118 18.03 6.64 0.56
C GLN A 118 17.58 7.67 1.59
N VAL A 119 16.81 7.21 2.56
CA VAL A 119 16.24 8.08 3.59
C VAL A 119 16.23 7.41 4.95
N THR A 120 16.53 8.19 5.98
CA THR A 120 16.37 7.78 7.37
C THR A 120 15.27 8.61 8.03
N TYR A 121 14.22 7.96 8.43
CA TYR A 121 13.16 8.55 9.26
C TYR A 121 13.57 8.51 10.72
N ASN A 122 13.45 9.64 11.39
CA ASN A 122 13.57 9.73 12.84
C ASN A 122 12.17 9.66 13.46
N MET A 123 11.80 8.50 13.94
CA MET A 123 10.46 8.24 14.46
C MET A 123 10.15 9.01 15.75
N ASN A 124 11.18 9.36 16.53
CA ASN A 124 11.01 10.18 17.72
C ASN A 124 10.51 11.58 17.37
N ILE A 125 11.02 12.17 16.28
CA ILE A 125 10.54 13.47 15.78
C ILE A 125 9.23 13.30 15.04
N LEU A 126 9.13 12.33 14.12
CA LEU A 126 7.97 12.13 13.25
C LEU A 126 6.69 11.81 14.04
N GLN A 127 6.82 11.06 15.14
CA GLN A 127 5.69 10.56 15.93
C GLN A 127 5.71 11.05 17.38
N ASN A 128 6.58 12.01 17.71
CA ASN A 128 6.75 12.53 19.07
C ASN A 128 6.95 11.42 20.12
N LEU A 129 7.77 10.42 19.79
CA LEU A 129 8.02 9.29 20.68
C LEU A 129 9.01 9.70 21.77
N LYS A 130 8.67 9.39 23.00
CA LYS A 130 9.57 9.53 24.16
C LYS A 130 10.32 8.22 24.37
N SER A 131 11.47 8.09 23.71
CA SER A 131 12.37 6.94 23.86
C SER A 131 13.76 7.43 24.26
N PRO A 132 14.50 6.71 25.14
CA PRO A 132 15.86 7.06 25.55
C PRO A 132 16.83 6.98 24.37
N GLU A 133 16.59 6.10 23.40
CA GLU A 133 17.35 5.99 22.16
C GLU A 133 16.46 6.35 20.96
N PRO A 134 17.03 6.93 19.90
CA PRO A 134 16.26 7.21 18.69
C PRO A 134 15.81 5.90 18.03
N ILE A 135 14.56 5.86 17.64
CA ILE A 135 13.99 4.81 16.80
C ILE A 135 14.04 5.31 15.38
N LEU A 136 14.82 4.64 14.54
CA LEU A 136 15.08 5.04 13.15
C LEU A 136 14.57 3.98 12.19
N VAL A 137 14.07 4.44 11.06
CA VAL A 137 13.70 3.59 9.92
C VAL A 137 14.47 4.07 8.70
N THR A 138 15.37 3.23 8.21
CA THR A 138 16.23 3.58 7.06
C THR A 138 15.88 2.72 5.84
N LEU A 139 15.69 3.37 4.71
CA LEU A 139 15.46 2.76 3.40
C LEU A 139 16.75 2.77 2.57
N ASN A 140 17.11 1.62 2.02
CA ASN A 140 18.15 1.42 0.99
C ASN A 140 19.56 1.92 1.32
N HIS A 141 19.81 2.48 2.47
CA HIS A 141 21.14 2.93 2.94
C HIS A 141 21.53 2.09 4.16
N THR A 142 21.58 0.79 3.97
CA THR A 142 21.61 -0.18 5.08
C THR A 142 23.02 -0.67 5.43
N ASP A 143 23.97 -0.51 4.51
CA ASP A 143 25.35 -1.05 4.64
C ASP A 143 26.16 -0.33 5.72
N LEU A 144 25.77 0.89 6.07
CA LEU A 144 26.43 1.69 7.11
C LEU A 144 25.84 1.48 8.51
N ILE A 145 24.73 0.73 8.63
CA ILE A 145 24.08 0.47 9.91
C ILE A 145 24.87 -0.57 10.69
N ASN A 146 25.24 -0.26 11.92
CA ASN A 146 25.84 -1.24 12.81
C ASN A 146 24.86 -2.39 13.07
N PRO A 147 25.20 -3.65 12.70
CA PRO A 147 24.32 -4.80 12.86
C PRO A 147 23.82 -5.01 14.29
N ALA A 148 24.63 -4.67 15.29
CA ALA A 148 24.27 -4.79 16.72
C ALA A 148 23.15 -3.83 17.14
N LYS A 149 22.85 -2.80 16.34
CA LYS A 149 21.80 -1.82 16.61
C LYS A 149 20.53 -2.05 15.81
N VAL A 150 20.50 -3.10 15.00
CA VAL A 150 19.33 -3.46 14.17
C VAL A 150 18.30 -4.17 15.04
N ILE A 151 17.08 -3.62 15.05
CA ILE A 151 15.91 -4.23 15.70
C ILE A 151 15.24 -5.20 14.75
N LYS A 152 15.00 -4.76 13.48
CA LYS A 152 14.30 -5.56 12.47
C LYS A 152 14.71 -5.17 11.06
N ARG A 153 14.85 -6.18 10.21
CA ARG A 153 15.02 -6.02 8.77
C ARG A 153 13.69 -6.36 8.09
N LEU A 154 13.29 -5.54 7.13
CA LEU A 154 12.04 -5.68 6.37
C LEU A 154 12.33 -5.46 4.88
N LYS A 155 11.47 -6.01 4.04
CA LYS A 155 11.41 -5.73 2.61
C LYS A 155 10.00 -5.28 2.29
N TYR A 156 9.87 -4.10 1.70
CA TYR A 156 8.61 -3.58 1.20
C TYR A 156 8.75 -3.12 -0.25
N THR A 157 7.69 -3.26 -0.99
CA THR A 157 7.56 -2.66 -2.31
C THR A 157 6.78 -1.35 -2.22
N HIS A 158 7.25 -0.34 -2.94
CA HIS A 158 6.56 0.95 -3.02
C HIS A 158 6.28 1.29 -4.47
N PRO A 159 5.15 1.94 -4.77
CA PRO A 159 4.89 2.45 -6.11
C PRO A 159 5.95 3.48 -6.50
N VAL A 160 6.36 3.44 -7.76
CA VAL A 160 7.27 4.42 -8.34
C VAL A 160 6.45 5.39 -9.18
N TYR A 161 6.50 6.67 -8.82
CA TYR A 161 5.76 7.71 -9.53
C TYR A 161 6.43 8.03 -10.86
N THR A 162 5.69 7.78 -11.93
CA THR A 162 6.09 8.02 -13.32
C THR A 162 5.04 8.86 -14.01
N ILE A 163 5.38 9.48 -15.15
CA ILE A 163 4.41 10.21 -15.98
C ILE A 163 3.27 9.28 -16.43
N ALA A 164 3.61 8.07 -16.85
CA ALA A 164 2.62 7.06 -17.24
C ALA A 164 1.73 6.64 -16.07
N GLY A 165 2.32 6.45 -14.87
CA GLY A 165 1.57 6.15 -13.64
C GLY A 165 0.61 7.26 -13.26
N ALA A 166 1.04 8.53 -13.35
CA ALA A 166 0.18 9.68 -13.08
C ALA A 166 -0.99 9.78 -14.08
N ALA A 167 -0.75 9.50 -15.35
CA ALA A 167 -1.82 9.43 -16.36
C ALA A 167 -2.80 8.29 -16.05
N ALA A 168 -2.31 7.14 -15.60
CA ALA A 168 -3.15 6.00 -15.22
C ALA A 168 -3.99 6.28 -13.96
N GLN A 169 -3.44 7.00 -12.97
CA GLN A 169 -4.19 7.41 -11.78
C GLN A 169 -5.46 8.19 -12.13
N ALA A 170 -5.40 9.09 -13.11
CA ALA A 170 -6.56 9.88 -13.56
C ALA A 170 -7.67 9.01 -14.19
N ARG A 171 -7.35 7.79 -14.59
CA ARG A 171 -8.25 6.84 -15.27
C ARG A 171 -8.88 5.80 -14.33
N HIS A 172 -8.79 6.00 -13.01
CA HIS A 172 -9.30 5.08 -11.99
C HIS A 172 -10.76 4.67 -12.24
N ALA A 173 -11.63 5.64 -12.59
CA ALA A 173 -13.05 5.40 -12.82
C ALA A 173 -13.34 4.54 -14.07
N GLU A 174 -12.39 4.36 -14.99
CA GLU A 174 -12.57 3.51 -16.17
C GLU A 174 -12.57 2.01 -15.83
N ILE A 175 -11.99 1.64 -14.69
CA ILE A 175 -11.85 0.23 -14.29
C ILE A 175 -12.52 -0.10 -12.96
N SER A 176 -12.68 0.87 -12.07
CA SER A 176 -13.28 0.66 -10.75
C SER A 176 -14.80 0.81 -10.82
N GLY A 177 -15.54 -0.09 -10.15
CA GLY A 177 -16.99 -0.18 -10.22
C GLY A 177 -17.51 -1.06 -11.35
N HIS A 178 -16.66 -1.50 -12.28
CA HIS A 178 -17.02 -2.36 -13.40
C HIS A 178 -16.70 -3.83 -13.14
N ASN A 179 -17.40 -4.73 -13.87
CA ASN A 179 -17.13 -6.18 -13.80
C ASN A 179 -17.10 -6.75 -12.38
N HIS A 180 -17.95 -6.24 -11.48
CA HIS A 180 -18.05 -6.64 -10.08
C HIS A 180 -16.75 -6.42 -9.26
N THR A 181 -15.88 -5.51 -9.70
CA THR A 181 -14.60 -5.22 -9.05
C THR A 181 -14.38 -3.72 -8.86
N CYS A 182 -13.82 -3.36 -7.69
CA CYS A 182 -13.41 -2.01 -7.36
C CYS A 182 -11.95 -2.03 -6.88
N PHE A 183 -11.25 -0.92 -7.06
CA PHE A 183 -9.84 -0.79 -6.72
C PHE A 183 -9.63 0.38 -5.77
N ALA A 184 -8.96 0.13 -4.64
CA ALA A 184 -8.59 1.14 -3.65
C ALA A 184 -7.13 0.97 -3.25
N GLY A 185 -6.47 2.07 -2.93
CA GLY A 185 -5.07 2.07 -2.48
C GLY A 185 -4.46 3.45 -2.60
N ALA A 186 -3.52 3.76 -1.72
CA ALA A 186 -2.84 5.05 -1.71
C ALA A 186 -2.06 5.35 -3.01
N TYR A 187 -1.75 4.33 -3.80
CA TYR A 187 -1.08 4.46 -5.11
C TYR A 187 -1.91 5.19 -6.17
N TRP A 188 -3.21 5.35 -5.95
CA TRP A 188 -4.07 6.16 -6.82
C TRP A 188 -3.85 7.67 -6.68
N LEU A 189 -3.11 8.11 -5.64
CA LEU A 189 -2.73 9.49 -5.39
C LEU A 189 -1.23 9.57 -5.03
N ASN A 190 -0.89 10.22 -3.91
CA ASN A 190 0.51 10.49 -3.54
C ASN A 190 1.14 9.44 -2.59
N GLY A 191 0.39 8.41 -2.19
CA GLY A 191 0.87 7.32 -1.36
C GLY A 191 0.78 7.55 0.15
N PHE A 192 0.08 8.57 0.62
CA PHE A 192 -0.16 8.82 2.04
C PHE A 192 -1.39 8.08 2.56
N HIS A 193 -1.53 8.00 3.89
CA HIS A 193 -2.67 7.34 4.52
C HIS A 193 -4.02 7.94 4.09
N GLU A 194 -4.08 9.27 4.01
CA GLU A 194 -5.28 9.99 3.55
C GLU A 194 -5.64 9.63 2.10
N ASP A 195 -4.65 9.44 1.25
CA ASP A 195 -4.86 9.01 -0.14
C ASP A 195 -5.49 7.61 -0.21
N GLY A 196 -5.12 6.73 0.73
CA GLY A 196 -5.76 5.43 0.88
C GLY A 196 -7.25 5.55 1.19
N VAL A 197 -7.61 6.43 2.13
CA VAL A 197 -9.00 6.72 2.49
C VAL A 197 -9.75 7.36 1.32
N ALA A 198 -9.16 8.38 0.69
CA ALA A 198 -9.77 9.07 -0.45
C ALA A 198 -10.04 8.11 -1.62
N SER A 199 -9.10 7.22 -1.93
CA SER A 199 -9.29 6.22 -2.98
C SER A 199 -10.38 5.20 -2.64
N ALA A 200 -10.50 4.81 -1.36
CA ALA A 200 -11.54 3.90 -0.91
C ALA A 200 -12.95 4.53 -1.02
N LEU A 201 -13.07 5.82 -0.66
CA LEU A 201 -14.32 6.58 -0.84
C LEU A 201 -14.68 6.73 -2.32
N ALA A 202 -13.72 7.01 -3.20
CA ALA A 202 -13.94 7.06 -4.63
C ALA A 202 -14.41 5.71 -5.19
N ALA A 203 -13.78 4.60 -4.77
CA ALA A 203 -14.18 3.26 -5.17
C ALA A 203 -15.61 2.92 -4.70
N LEU A 204 -15.99 3.36 -3.50
CA LEU A 204 -17.34 3.18 -2.97
C LEU A 204 -18.38 3.97 -3.79
N GLN A 205 -18.09 5.23 -4.12
CA GLN A 205 -18.97 6.05 -4.98
C GLN A 205 -19.19 5.41 -6.36
N GLN A 206 -18.13 4.88 -6.97
CA GLN A 206 -18.22 4.16 -8.24
C GLN A 206 -19.08 2.89 -8.13
N PHE A 207 -18.92 2.15 -7.04
CA PHE A 207 -19.76 0.99 -6.74
C PHE A 207 -21.23 1.37 -6.59
N GLU A 208 -21.55 2.41 -5.83
CA GLU A 208 -22.93 2.89 -5.63
C GLU A 208 -23.57 3.36 -6.94
N ALA A 209 -22.81 4.09 -7.76
CA ALA A 209 -23.28 4.53 -9.09
C ALA A 209 -23.62 3.34 -10.01
N PHE A 210 -22.79 2.30 -9.98
CA PHE A 210 -23.02 1.07 -10.75
C PHE A 210 -24.27 0.32 -10.27
N GLN A 211 -24.47 0.22 -8.95
CA GLN A 211 -25.66 -0.40 -8.36
C GLN A 211 -26.96 0.35 -8.75
N ALA A 212 -26.93 1.67 -8.73
CA ALA A 212 -28.08 2.50 -9.11
C ALA A 212 -28.51 2.28 -10.59
N VAL A 213 -27.56 2.08 -11.48
CA VAL A 213 -27.84 1.74 -12.88
C VAL A 213 -28.49 0.36 -13.00
N LYS A 214 -27.96 -0.64 -12.26
CA LYS A 214 -28.46 -2.02 -12.31
C LYS A 214 -29.88 -2.18 -11.74
N SER A 215 -30.27 -1.34 -10.77
CA SER A 215 -31.61 -1.36 -10.16
C SER A 215 -32.69 -0.68 -11.02
N ASN A 216 -32.29 0.05 -12.05
CA ASN A 216 -33.21 0.76 -12.98
C ASN A 216 -33.36 0.06 -14.34
N THR A 217 -32.70 -1.07 -14.54
CA THR A 217 -32.83 -1.99 -15.68
C THR A 217 -33.51 -3.29 -15.30
#